data_6acf213410a014a26c69669079f8b309
#
_entry.id   6acf213410a014a26c69669079f8b309
#
_cell.length_a   1.000
_cell.length_b   1.000
_cell.length_c   1.000
_cell.angle_alpha   90.00
_cell.angle_beta   90.00
_cell.angle_gamma   90.00
#
_symmetry.space_group_name_H-M   'P 1'
#
loop_
_entity.id
_entity.type
_entity.pdbx_description
1 polymer ?
#
loop_
_entity_poly.entity_id
_entity_poly.type
_entity_poly.pdbx_seq_one_letter_code
_entity_poly.pdbx_strand_id
1 'polypeptide(L)'
;MSLSINRPIKRRSVIQGVGATLGVLALRGFSVQAAEPAHFSHGVASGDPLSDRVILWTRVIPGSGDHSTVEAIWQVANDADFTEVVSSGTATASKATDYTLKVDATGLPANGSFFYRFIVAGKSSPTGRTKTLPLGKVSEYKIGVASCSNYPQGYFNAYKHMADSDLDLVLHLGDYIYEYAEGRYASKVALEQLGRHVEP
;
A
#
# COMPACT_ATOMS: atom_id res chain seq x y z
N MET A 1 -26.41 64.94 -58.98
CA MET A 1 -26.79 65.63 -57.76
C MET A 1 -26.84 64.58 -56.66
N SER A 2 -25.84 64.59 -55.85
CA SER A 2 -25.55 63.62 -54.80
C SER A 2 -26.39 63.86 -53.53
N LEU A 3 -26.89 62.85 -52.90
CA LEU A 3 -27.18 62.95 -51.48
C LEU A 3 -27.07 61.50 -50.86
N SER A 4 -25.91 61.27 -50.27
CA SER A 4 -25.63 60.21 -49.31
C SER A 4 -26.29 60.52 -48.01
N ILE A 5 -27.04 59.56 -47.43
CA ILE A 5 -27.39 59.64 -46.01
C ILE A 5 -27.00 58.30 -45.35
N ASN A 6 -25.82 58.40 -44.71
CA ASN A 6 -25.30 57.36 -43.84
C ASN A 6 -25.89 57.54 -42.43
N ARG A 7 -26.74 56.63 -41.99
CA ARG A 7 -27.21 56.64 -40.58
C ARG A 7 -26.57 55.45 -39.83
N PRO A 8 -25.92 55.65 -38.72
CA PRO A 8 -25.33 54.55 -37.98
C PRO A 8 -26.44 53.80 -37.23
N ILE A 9 -26.47 52.48 -37.42
CA ILE A 9 -27.32 51.57 -36.69
C ILE A 9 -26.78 51.46 -35.26
N LYS A 10 -27.60 51.91 -34.29
CA LYS A 10 -27.25 51.79 -32.86
C LYS A 10 -27.34 50.33 -32.45
N ARG A 11 -26.23 49.79 -31.96
CA ARG A 11 -26.03 48.40 -31.49
C ARG A 11 -26.88 47.99 -30.26
N ARG A 12 -27.88 48.79 -29.88
CA ARG A 12 -28.72 48.54 -28.69
C ARG A 12 -30.08 47.88 -28.93
N SER A 13 -30.46 47.67 -30.18
CA SER A 13 -31.80 47.16 -30.49
C SER A 13 -31.88 45.71 -30.91
N VAL A 14 -30.78 44.92 -30.77
CA VAL A 14 -30.76 43.49 -31.14
C VAL A 14 -30.76 42.57 -29.91
N ILE A 15 -30.75 43.13 -28.68
CA ILE A 15 -30.70 42.31 -27.44
C ILE A 15 -32.05 42.13 -26.76
N GLN A 16 -33.14 42.61 -27.33
CA GLN A 16 -34.47 42.50 -26.69
C GLN A 16 -35.43 41.49 -27.32
N GLY A 17 -34.93 40.53 -28.08
CA GLY A 17 -35.81 39.58 -28.82
C GLY A 17 -35.56 38.10 -28.54
N VAL A 18 -34.67 37.71 -27.61
CA VAL A 18 -34.42 36.31 -27.27
C VAL A 18 -34.36 36.17 -25.73
N GLY A 19 -35.50 36.37 -25.14
CA GLY A 19 -35.66 36.18 -23.71
C GLY A 19 -36.98 35.47 -23.45
N ALA A 20 -36.96 34.15 -23.38
CA ALA A 20 -37.82 33.29 -22.56
C ALA A 20 -37.96 31.93 -23.25
N THR A 21 -37.07 31.05 -22.97
CA THR A 21 -37.22 29.61 -22.71
C THR A 21 -35.86 28.97 -22.56
N LEU A 22 -35.04 29.44 -21.62
CA LEU A 22 -33.98 28.60 -21.05
C LEU A 22 -34.61 27.82 -19.92
N GLY A 23 -35.11 26.62 -20.25
CA GLY A 23 -35.38 25.61 -19.25
C GLY A 23 -34.14 25.43 -18.40
N VAL A 24 -34.29 25.58 -17.10
CA VAL A 24 -33.27 25.21 -16.12
C VAL A 24 -33.09 23.69 -16.26
N LEU A 25 -32.23 23.27 -17.17
CA LEU A 25 -31.55 21.99 -17.08
C LEU A 25 -30.71 22.06 -15.81
N ALA A 26 -31.27 21.55 -14.70
CA ALA A 26 -30.49 21.24 -13.53
C ALA A 26 -29.41 20.30 -13.99
N LEU A 27 -28.21 20.83 -14.23
CA LEU A 27 -26.99 20.07 -14.28
C LEU A 27 -26.87 19.42 -12.90
N ARG A 28 -27.48 18.23 -12.78
CA ARG A 28 -27.07 17.31 -11.72
C ARG A 28 -25.58 17.12 -11.94
N GLY A 29 -24.79 17.80 -11.14
CA GLY A 29 -23.36 17.55 -11.09
C GLY A 29 -23.20 16.07 -10.82
N PHE A 30 -22.84 15.30 -11.84
CA PHE A 30 -22.27 13.99 -11.65
C PHE A 30 -20.94 14.26 -10.93
N SER A 31 -20.95 14.12 -9.61
CA SER A 31 -19.69 13.99 -8.88
C SER A 31 -19.06 12.70 -9.38
N VAL A 32 -18.15 12.82 -10.31
CA VAL A 32 -17.22 11.73 -10.65
C VAL A 32 -16.42 11.51 -9.40
N GLN A 33 -16.86 10.55 -8.58
CA GLN A 33 -16.08 10.11 -7.45
C GLN A 33 -14.79 9.54 -8.03
N ALA A 34 -13.68 10.19 -7.72
CA ALA A 34 -12.38 9.69 -8.17
C ALA A 34 -12.23 8.25 -7.71
N ALA A 35 -11.89 7.36 -8.63
CA ALA A 35 -11.69 5.96 -8.30
C ALA A 35 -10.61 5.85 -7.22
N GLU A 36 -10.91 5.12 -6.13
CA GLU A 36 -9.93 4.83 -5.09
C GLU A 36 -8.76 4.07 -5.71
N PRO A 37 -7.54 4.57 -5.59
CA PRO A 37 -6.37 3.90 -6.15
C PRO A 37 -6.00 2.67 -5.33
N ALA A 38 -5.37 1.68 -5.96
CA ALA A 38 -4.79 0.54 -5.25
C ALA A 38 -3.79 1.01 -4.16
N HIS A 39 -3.77 0.32 -3.02
CA HIS A 39 -2.92 0.70 -1.89
C HIS A 39 -2.49 -0.52 -1.05
N PHE A 40 -1.58 -0.28 -0.09
CA PHE A 40 -0.98 -1.29 0.77
C PHE A 40 -1.34 -1.03 2.24
N SER A 41 -2.44 -1.58 2.73
CA SER A 41 -2.90 -1.36 4.11
C SER A 41 -2.33 -2.36 5.12
N HIS A 42 -1.74 -3.46 4.65
CA HIS A 42 -1.26 -4.56 5.47
C HIS A 42 0.27 -4.57 5.62
N GLY A 43 0.94 -3.51 5.20
CA GLY A 43 2.39 -3.42 5.26
C GLY A 43 3.10 -4.39 4.33
N VAL A 44 4.34 -4.68 4.65
CA VAL A 44 5.21 -5.62 3.93
C VAL A 44 5.91 -6.53 4.93
N ALA A 45 6.26 -7.75 4.51
CA ALA A 45 7.03 -8.68 5.30
C ALA A 45 8.09 -9.39 4.45
N SER A 46 9.15 -9.86 5.09
CA SER A 46 10.13 -10.75 4.48
C SER A 46 10.38 -11.97 5.38
N GLY A 47 10.72 -13.09 4.78
CA GLY A 47 10.97 -14.33 5.53
C GLY A 47 11.79 -15.33 4.73
N ASP A 48 12.01 -16.49 5.34
CA ASP A 48 12.73 -17.63 4.76
C ASP A 48 14.05 -17.22 4.08
N PRO A 49 14.93 -16.48 4.77
CA PRO A 49 16.17 -16.02 4.17
C PRO A 49 17.10 -17.21 3.86
N LEU A 50 17.68 -17.18 2.67
CA LEU A 50 18.83 -18.00 2.29
C LEU A 50 20.03 -17.08 2.04
N SER A 51 21.16 -17.65 1.65
CA SER A 51 22.36 -16.84 1.39
C SER A 51 22.30 -15.98 0.13
N ASP A 52 21.35 -16.29 -0.77
CA ASP A 52 21.21 -15.65 -2.08
C ASP A 52 19.81 -15.10 -2.38
N ARG A 53 18.87 -15.22 -1.41
CA ARG A 53 17.46 -14.87 -1.60
C ARG A 53 16.69 -14.68 -0.31
N VAL A 54 15.51 -14.06 -0.44
CA VAL A 54 14.49 -13.95 0.61
C VAL A 54 13.10 -14.02 0.00
N ILE A 55 12.12 -14.49 0.76
CA ILE A 55 10.72 -14.35 0.38
C ILE A 55 10.22 -12.97 0.82
N LEU A 56 9.65 -12.20 -0.12
CA LEU A 56 8.98 -10.94 0.16
C LEU A 56 7.48 -11.12 0.09
N TRP A 57 6.76 -10.46 0.97
CA TRP A 57 5.31 -10.54 1.05
C TRP A 57 4.66 -9.17 1.16
N THR A 58 3.51 -9.02 0.54
CA THR A 58 2.54 -7.94 0.78
C THR A 58 1.13 -8.37 0.41
N ARG A 59 0.13 -7.57 0.80
CA ARG A 59 -1.25 -7.65 0.34
C ARG A 59 -1.63 -6.32 -0.32
N VAL A 60 -2.10 -6.39 -1.54
CA VAL A 60 -2.60 -5.23 -2.29
C VAL A 60 -4.10 -5.09 -2.04
N ILE A 61 -4.55 -3.90 -1.71
CA ILE A 61 -5.98 -3.58 -1.79
C ILE A 61 -6.22 -3.02 -3.20
N PRO A 62 -6.98 -3.69 -4.06
CA PRO A 62 -7.28 -3.18 -5.40
C PRO A 62 -7.97 -1.83 -5.30
N GLY A 63 -7.80 -1.00 -6.31
CA GLY A 63 -8.60 0.22 -6.45
C GLY A 63 -10.07 -0.06 -6.74
N SER A 64 -10.85 0.99 -6.94
CA SER A 64 -12.26 0.86 -7.30
C SER A 64 -12.43 0.12 -8.61
N GLY A 65 -13.33 -0.85 -8.64
CA GLY A 65 -13.63 -1.68 -9.80
C GLY A 65 -13.54 -3.17 -9.49
N ASP A 66 -14.00 -4.00 -10.43
CA ASP A 66 -13.84 -5.46 -10.34
C ASP A 66 -12.51 -5.85 -10.98
N HIS A 67 -11.49 -6.04 -10.15
CA HIS A 67 -10.17 -6.46 -10.57
C HIS A 67 -9.98 -7.94 -10.24
N SER A 68 -9.90 -8.81 -11.24
CA SER A 68 -9.52 -10.22 -11.03
C SER A 68 -8.05 -10.36 -10.62
N THR A 69 -7.20 -9.46 -11.13
CA THR A 69 -5.75 -9.42 -10.89
C THR A 69 -5.23 -7.99 -10.79
N VAL A 70 -4.13 -7.81 -10.09
CA VAL A 70 -3.36 -6.56 -9.98
C VAL A 70 -1.89 -6.86 -10.17
N GLU A 71 -1.25 -6.21 -11.13
CA GLU A 71 0.20 -6.30 -11.32
C GLU A 71 0.93 -5.36 -10.38
N ALA A 72 1.99 -5.86 -9.76
CA ALA A 72 2.88 -5.10 -8.89
C ALA A 72 4.33 -5.28 -9.32
N ILE A 73 5.11 -4.22 -9.27
CA ILE A 73 6.57 -4.26 -9.35
C ILE A 73 7.10 -4.45 -7.93
N TRP A 74 8.10 -5.28 -7.76
CA TRP A 74 8.88 -5.38 -6.54
C TRP A 74 10.33 -4.97 -6.78
N GLN A 75 10.96 -4.39 -5.77
CA GLN A 75 12.35 -3.93 -5.81
C GLN A 75 13.06 -4.26 -4.51
N VAL A 76 14.32 -4.68 -4.62
CA VAL A 76 15.27 -4.81 -3.52
C VAL A 76 16.45 -3.92 -3.83
N ALA A 77 16.90 -3.11 -2.86
CA ALA A 77 17.97 -2.13 -3.03
C ALA A 77 18.93 -2.14 -1.84
N ASN A 78 20.14 -1.62 -2.07
CA ASN A 78 21.14 -1.41 -1.02
C ASN A 78 20.82 -0.21 -0.12
N ASP A 79 19.98 0.70 -0.61
CA ASP A 79 19.64 1.97 0.07
C ASP A 79 18.13 2.20 0.15
N ALA A 80 17.71 2.98 1.14
CA ALA A 80 16.30 3.27 1.40
C ALA A 80 15.65 4.16 0.34
N ASP A 81 16.43 4.86 -0.46
CA ASP A 81 15.96 5.74 -1.53
C ASP A 81 15.82 4.99 -2.87
N PHE A 82 16.23 3.72 -2.90
CA PHE A 82 16.20 2.85 -4.08
C PHE A 82 17.00 3.39 -5.27
N THR A 83 18.13 4.01 -5.01
CA THR A 83 19.07 4.47 -6.04
C THR A 83 19.93 3.31 -6.55
N GLU A 84 20.21 2.30 -5.70
CA GLU A 84 20.98 1.10 -6.02
C GLU A 84 20.12 -0.15 -5.94
N VAL A 85 19.22 -0.32 -6.91
CA VAL A 85 18.37 -1.52 -7.02
C VAL A 85 19.21 -2.71 -7.45
N VAL A 86 19.27 -3.76 -6.60
CA VAL A 86 20.05 -4.99 -6.84
C VAL A 86 19.23 -6.13 -7.41
N SER A 87 17.94 -6.14 -7.16
CA SER A 87 17.01 -7.13 -7.73
C SER A 87 15.61 -6.51 -7.87
N SER A 88 14.91 -6.87 -8.93
CA SER A 88 13.54 -6.40 -9.18
C SER A 88 12.80 -7.33 -10.13
N GLY A 89 11.48 -7.22 -10.15
CA GLY A 89 10.63 -7.96 -11.07
C GLY A 89 9.18 -7.56 -10.95
N THR A 90 8.32 -8.30 -11.62
CA THR A 90 6.86 -8.16 -11.54
C THR A 90 6.24 -9.38 -10.87
N ALA A 91 5.11 -9.17 -10.22
CA ALA A 91 4.29 -10.24 -9.65
C ALA A 91 2.82 -9.85 -9.75
N THR A 92 1.95 -10.86 -9.88
CA THR A 92 0.52 -10.66 -10.03
C THR A 92 -0.22 -11.11 -8.79
N ALA A 93 -0.87 -10.16 -8.11
CA ALA A 93 -1.83 -10.44 -7.06
C ALA A 93 -3.19 -10.80 -7.67
N SER A 94 -3.91 -11.76 -7.11
CA SER A 94 -5.20 -12.20 -7.63
C SER A 94 -6.27 -12.28 -6.56
N LYS A 95 -7.51 -12.11 -6.96
CA LYS A 95 -8.69 -12.27 -6.08
C LYS A 95 -8.73 -13.66 -5.44
N ALA A 96 -8.27 -14.70 -6.16
CA ALA A 96 -8.24 -16.07 -5.66
C ALA A 96 -7.27 -16.27 -4.48
N THR A 97 -6.26 -15.41 -4.34
CA THR A 97 -5.28 -15.42 -3.24
C THR A 97 -5.43 -14.21 -2.32
N ASP A 98 -6.62 -13.61 -2.27
CA ASP A 98 -6.90 -12.40 -1.49
C ASP A 98 -5.89 -11.27 -1.76
N TYR A 99 -5.48 -11.15 -3.02
CA TYR A 99 -4.50 -10.17 -3.50
C TYR A 99 -3.17 -10.17 -2.75
N THR A 100 -2.80 -11.29 -2.15
CA THR A 100 -1.49 -11.47 -1.55
C THR A 100 -0.43 -11.74 -2.61
N LEU A 101 0.78 -11.24 -2.37
CA LEU A 101 1.97 -11.50 -3.16
C LEU A 101 2.99 -12.22 -2.30
N LYS A 102 3.61 -13.25 -2.85
CA LYS A 102 4.82 -13.91 -2.34
C LYS A 102 5.83 -13.94 -3.46
N VAL A 103 6.96 -13.32 -3.25
CA VAL A 103 8.03 -13.19 -4.24
C VAL A 103 9.28 -13.83 -3.69
N ASP A 104 9.87 -14.77 -4.43
CA ASP A 104 11.22 -15.27 -4.17
C ASP A 104 12.22 -14.30 -4.83
N ALA A 105 12.73 -13.36 -4.04
CA ALA A 105 13.69 -12.35 -4.50
C ALA A 105 15.09 -12.95 -4.49
N THR A 106 15.53 -13.44 -5.64
CA THR A 106 16.81 -14.13 -5.84
C THR A 106 17.93 -13.22 -6.32
N GLY A 107 19.17 -13.73 -6.32
CA GLY A 107 20.35 -13.03 -6.84
C GLY A 107 20.92 -11.99 -5.89
N LEU A 108 20.59 -12.10 -4.60
CA LEU A 108 21.07 -11.19 -3.57
C LEU A 108 22.44 -11.63 -3.05
N PRO A 109 23.37 -10.70 -2.76
CA PRO A 109 24.61 -11.00 -2.06
C PRO A 109 24.37 -11.66 -0.69
N ALA A 110 25.23 -12.59 -0.31
CA ALA A 110 25.17 -13.22 1.00
C ALA A 110 25.57 -12.26 2.13
N ASN A 111 24.99 -12.45 3.32
CA ASN A 111 25.23 -11.60 4.48
C ASN A 111 24.96 -10.11 4.22
N GLY A 112 24.05 -9.82 3.28
CA GLY A 112 23.66 -8.48 2.90
C GLY A 112 22.44 -7.99 3.69
N SER A 113 22.39 -6.68 3.92
CA SER A 113 21.20 -5.98 4.43
C SER A 113 20.61 -5.15 3.31
N PHE A 114 19.31 -5.24 3.11
CA PHE A 114 18.62 -4.64 1.98
C PHE A 114 17.35 -3.94 2.41
N PHE A 115 16.91 -3.01 1.56
CA PHE A 115 15.58 -2.39 1.60
C PHE A 115 14.73 -2.98 0.48
N TYR A 116 13.43 -3.13 0.71
CA TYR A 116 12.52 -3.61 -0.33
C TYR A 116 11.19 -2.90 -0.29
N ARG A 117 10.52 -2.85 -1.44
CA ARG A 117 9.18 -2.28 -1.60
C ARG A 117 8.43 -2.95 -2.73
N PHE A 118 7.12 -2.72 -2.75
CA PHE A 118 6.22 -3.03 -3.86
C PHE A 118 5.64 -1.74 -4.42
N ILE A 119 5.32 -1.74 -5.71
CA ILE A 119 4.77 -0.59 -6.43
C ILE A 119 3.59 -1.06 -7.27
N VAL A 120 2.43 -0.43 -7.09
CA VAL A 120 1.21 -0.64 -7.90
C VAL A 120 0.72 0.69 -8.40
N ALA A 121 0.51 0.80 -9.72
CA ALA A 121 0.03 2.03 -10.37
C ALA A 121 0.82 3.29 -9.93
N GLY A 122 2.14 3.17 -9.78
CA GLY A 122 3.03 4.26 -9.35
C GLY A 122 3.03 4.58 -7.86
N LYS A 123 2.24 3.88 -7.04
CA LYS A 123 2.24 4.02 -5.58
C LYS A 123 3.08 2.95 -4.93
N SER A 124 3.99 3.36 -4.05
CA SER A 124 4.84 2.45 -3.28
C SER A 124 4.18 1.99 -1.99
N SER A 125 4.48 0.75 -1.59
CA SER A 125 4.25 0.25 -0.24
C SER A 125 5.15 0.98 0.77
N PRO A 126 4.96 0.78 2.08
CA PRO A 126 6.02 1.03 3.04
C PRO A 126 7.32 0.32 2.63
N THR A 127 8.46 0.91 2.98
CA THR A 127 9.77 0.28 2.80
C THR A 127 10.02 -0.71 3.92
N GLY A 128 10.30 -1.97 3.55
CA GLY A 128 10.76 -3.00 4.48
C GLY A 128 12.28 -3.11 4.50
N ARG A 129 12.82 -3.75 5.55
CA ARG A 129 14.23 -4.16 5.64
C ARG A 129 14.30 -5.68 5.66
N THR A 130 15.33 -6.24 5.08
CA THR A 130 15.59 -7.69 5.06
C THR A 130 17.06 -7.98 5.05
N LYS A 131 17.43 -9.22 5.39
CA LYS A 131 18.81 -9.69 5.38
C LYS A 131 18.89 -11.06 4.73
N THR A 132 19.95 -11.34 3.99
CA THR A 132 20.32 -12.69 3.56
C THR A 132 21.20 -13.37 4.60
N LEU A 133 21.21 -14.71 4.60
CA LEU A 133 22.07 -15.48 5.48
C LEU A 133 23.54 -15.39 5.05
N PRO A 134 24.49 -15.48 5.99
CA PRO A 134 25.91 -15.57 5.67
C PRO A 134 26.27 -16.94 5.04
N LEU A 135 27.33 -16.94 4.24
CA LEU A 135 27.99 -18.16 3.82
C LEU A 135 29.07 -18.51 4.83
N GLY A 136 28.85 -19.51 5.66
CA GLY A 136 29.82 -19.97 6.63
C GLY A 136 29.65 -19.39 8.03
N LYS A 137 30.75 -19.40 8.83
CA LYS A 137 30.71 -18.99 10.23
C LYS A 137 30.72 -17.48 10.38
N VAL A 138 29.92 -16.98 11.30
CA VAL A 138 29.95 -15.58 11.75
C VAL A 138 30.31 -15.53 13.24
N SER A 139 30.88 -14.41 13.67
CA SER A 139 31.27 -14.22 15.06
C SER A 139 30.07 -13.91 15.96
N GLU A 140 29.01 -13.31 15.41
CA GLU A 140 27.79 -12.89 16.12
C GLU A 140 26.60 -13.00 15.19
N TYR A 141 25.45 -13.37 15.75
CA TYR A 141 24.16 -13.36 15.06
C TYR A 141 23.06 -13.03 16.05
N LYS A 142 22.37 -11.92 15.86
CA LYS A 142 21.36 -11.39 16.80
C LYS A 142 19.98 -11.86 16.39
N ILE A 143 19.35 -12.64 17.25
CA ILE A 143 18.02 -13.20 17.00
C ILE A 143 17.02 -12.60 17.99
N GLY A 144 15.96 -12.00 17.49
CA GLY A 144 14.75 -11.68 18.25
C GLY A 144 13.82 -12.89 18.32
N VAL A 145 13.19 -13.12 19.45
CA VAL A 145 12.18 -14.19 19.62
C VAL A 145 10.88 -13.58 20.08
N ALA A 146 9.79 -13.92 19.40
CA ALA A 146 8.43 -13.48 19.71
C ALA A 146 7.44 -14.63 19.66
N SER A 147 6.29 -14.48 20.33
CA SER A 147 5.13 -15.35 20.23
C SER A 147 3.89 -14.65 20.76
N CYS A 148 2.72 -15.25 20.57
CA CYS A 148 1.49 -14.91 21.29
C CYS A 148 1.05 -13.45 21.13
N SER A 149 0.85 -13.00 19.90
CA SER A 149 0.46 -11.62 19.58
C SER A 149 -1.00 -11.52 19.21
N ASN A 150 -1.86 -11.28 20.20
CA ASN A 150 -3.28 -11.09 19.93
C ASN A 150 -3.54 -9.65 19.46
N TYR A 151 -4.00 -9.49 18.19
CA TYR A 151 -4.22 -8.20 17.54
C TYR A 151 -5.13 -7.23 18.32
N PRO A 152 -6.29 -7.65 18.89
CA PRO A 152 -7.17 -6.73 19.62
C PRO A 152 -6.73 -6.46 21.05
N GLN A 153 -5.69 -7.12 21.59
CA GLN A 153 -5.44 -7.10 23.03
C GLN A 153 -4.48 -6.00 23.50
N GLY A 154 -3.74 -5.35 22.60
CA GLY A 154 -2.80 -4.32 23.04
C GLY A 154 -1.97 -3.71 21.93
N TYR A 155 -0.98 -2.91 22.32
CA TYR A 155 -0.03 -2.29 21.42
C TYR A 155 1.10 -3.27 21.10
N PHE A 156 1.62 -3.25 19.89
CA PHE A 156 2.76 -4.07 19.47
C PHE A 156 4.12 -3.44 19.85
N ASN A 157 4.26 -3.00 21.10
CA ASN A 157 5.46 -2.33 21.58
C ASN A 157 6.71 -3.20 21.45
N ALA A 158 6.59 -4.51 21.72
CA ALA A 158 7.71 -5.45 21.57
C ALA A 158 8.21 -5.50 20.12
N TYR A 159 7.29 -5.54 19.15
CA TYR A 159 7.67 -5.52 17.73
C TYR A 159 8.28 -4.19 17.30
N LYS A 160 7.80 -3.08 17.86
CA LYS A 160 8.44 -1.79 17.63
C LYS A 160 9.90 -1.80 18.11
N HIS A 161 10.16 -2.28 19.32
CA HIS A 161 11.51 -2.41 19.84
C HIS A 161 12.39 -3.34 19.00
N MET A 162 11.83 -4.47 18.52
CA MET A 162 12.54 -5.35 17.58
C MET A 162 12.87 -4.64 16.27
N ALA A 163 11.92 -3.86 15.73
CA ALA A 163 12.13 -3.11 14.49
C ALA A 163 13.19 -2.01 14.63
N ASP A 164 13.29 -1.40 15.81
CA ASP A 164 14.28 -0.38 16.12
C ASP A 164 15.65 -0.97 16.53
N SER A 165 15.73 -2.30 16.75
CA SER A 165 16.94 -3.01 17.10
C SER A 165 17.69 -3.50 15.86
N ASP A 166 19.02 -3.66 15.99
CA ASP A 166 19.86 -4.25 14.95
C ASP A 166 19.83 -5.79 15.06
N LEU A 167 18.69 -6.39 14.70
CA LEU A 167 18.51 -7.84 14.65
C LEU A 167 18.84 -8.39 13.26
N ASP A 168 19.41 -9.57 13.22
CA ASP A 168 19.64 -10.31 11.98
C ASP A 168 18.44 -11.15 11.58
N LEU A 169 17.69 -11.69 12.56
CA LEU A 169 16.54 -12.55 12.34
C LEU A 169 15.52 -12.37 13.47
N VAL A 170 14.25 -12.50 13.14
CA VAL A 170 13.17 -12.65 14.14
C VAL A 170 12.52 -14.02 13.95
N LEU A 171 12.46 -14.79 15.02
CA LEU A 171 11.72 -16.05 15.10
C LEU A 171 10.39 -15.83 15.79
N HIS A 172 9.31 -16.22 15.17
CA HIS A 172 7.99 -16.24 15.77
C HIS A 172 7.58 -17.68 16.11
N LEU A 173 7.45 -17.99 17.41
CA LEU A 173 7.32 -19.37 17.90
C LEU A 173 5.87 -19.88 17.91
N GLY A 174 4.94 -19.13 17.35
CA GLY A 174 3.55 -19.54 17.25
C GLY A 174 2.57 -18.56 17.90
N ASP A 175 1.29 -18.90 17.86
CA ASP A 175 0.18 -17.99 18.18
C ASP A 175 0.30 -16.67 17.42
N TYR A 176 0.54 -16.78 16.10
CA TYR A 176 0.63 -15.63 15.20
C TYR A 176 -0.74 -15.04 14.90
N ILE A 177 -1.78 -15.88 14.86
CA ILE A 177 -3.18 -15.53 14.67
C ILE A 177 -3.99 -16.11 15.82
N TYR A 178 -4.93 -15.31 16.34
CA TYR A 178 -5.96 -15.74 17.27
C TYR A 178 -7.32 -15.53 16.63
N GLU A 179 -8.03 -16.62 16.36
CA GLU A 179 -9.33 -16.67 15.71
C GLU A 179 -10.51 -16.57 16.70
N TYR A 180 -10.35 -15.82 17.77
CA TYR A 180 -11.40 -15.63 18.76
C TYR A 180 -12.31 -14.48 18.41
N ALA A 181 -13.61 -14.65 18.72
CA ALA A 181 -14.57 -13.57 18.62
C ALA A 181 -14.16 -12.35 19.48
N GLU A 182 -14.56 -11.18 19.02
CA GLU A 182 -14.30 -9.92 19.72
C GLU A 182 -14.69 -9.98 21.20
N GLY A 183 -13.84 -9.47 22.07
CA GLY A 183 -14.08 -9.36 23.51
C GLY A 183 -13.80 -10.62 24.32
N ARG A 184 -13.50 -11.76 23.74
CA ARG A 184 -13.25 -12.99 24.50
C ARG A 184 -11.98 -12.91 25.35
N TYR A 185 -10.92 -12.31 24.84
CA TYR A 185 -9.64 -12.13 25.53
C TYR A 185 -9.13 -10.69 25.49
N ALA A 186 -9.79 -9.81 24.78
CA ALA A 186 -9.42 -8.41 24.72
C ALA A 186 -9.94 -7.64 25.92
N SER A 187 -9.15 -6.73 26.43
CA SER A 187 -9.63 -5.71 27.34
C SER A 187 -10.57 -4.76 26.60
N LYS A 188 -11.75 -4.46 27.15
CA LYS A 188 -12.68 -3.48 26.56
C LYS A 188 -12.01 -2.13 26.33
N VAL A 189 -11.13 -1.72 27.23
CA VAL A 189 -10.36 -0.49 27.13
C VAL A 189 -9.42 -0.53 25.92
N ALA A 190 -8.74 -1.66 25.68
CA ALA A 190 -7.85 -1.79 24.53
C ALA A 190 -8.63 -1.75 23.20
N LEU A 191 -9.80 -2.39 23.12
CA LEU A 191 -10.64 -2.34 21.92
C LEU A 191 -11.10 -0.91 21.61
N GLU A 192 -11.60 -0.19 22.62
CA GLU A 192 -12.05 1.19 22.46
C GLU A 192 -10.90 2.13 22.07
N GLN A 193 -9.73 1.99 22.68
CA GLN A 193 -8.57 2.86 22.44
C GLN A 193 -7.88 2.57 21.10
N LEU A 194 -7.82 1.31 20.68
CA LEU A 194 -7.10 0.90 19.49
C LEU A 194 -7.98 0.88 18.23
N GLY A 195 -9.31 0.83 18.41
CA GLY A 195 -10.24 0.66 17.30
C GLY A 195 -9.98 -0.62 16.48
N ARG A 196 -9.40 -1.65 17.12
CA ARG A 196 -9.04 -2.92 16.47
C ARG A 196 -10.15 -3.94 16.68
N HIS A 197 -11.19 -3.79 15.91
CA HIS A 197 -12.29 -4.73 15.88
C HIS A 197 -11.95 -5.92 15.00
N VAL A 198 -12.33 -7.11 15.44
CA VAL A 198 -12.20 -8.36 14.68
C VAL A 198 -13.60 -8.92 14.50
N GLU A 199 -14.05 -8.97 13.28
CA GLU A 199 -15.28 -9.67 12.91
C GLU A 199 -15.02 -11.18 12.87
N PRO A 200 -15.95 -12.01 13.37
CA PRO A 200 -15.82 -13.46 13.37
C PRO A 200 -15.89 -14.07 11.97
#